data_f66c27aff3f263310a449f0027c8a6b8
#
_entry.id   f66c27aff3f263310a449f0027c8a6b8
#
_cell.length_a   1.000
_cell.length_b   1.000
_cell.length_c   1.000
_cell.angle_alpha   90.00
_cell.angle_beta   90.00
_cell.angle_gamma   90.00
#
_symmetry.space_group_name_H-M   'P 1'
#
loop_
_entity.id
_entity.type
_entity.pdbx_description
1 polymer ?
#
loop_
_entity_poly.entity_id
_entity_poly.type
_entity_poly.pdbx_seq_one_letter_code
_entity_poly.pdbx_strand_id
1 'polypeptide(L)'
;SDAELTNRDITNLSLIPNPVDSVSVEEFLYEEGSGVHVGASVSWNHDRVNVSEFRVQYRVDNDNWQAVETSSPSVTLRTLRAGRLYVQIQAKNSLGKGSQITAANFQLEGKTAAPANVQGFSMIPVNGQARLTWTQATDLDVRVGGYVRLRHSPDLSGVTWPTSTSISEQISGSATEAYADLKPGTYSAKFVDSGGRESLNAALIEFTKPDLESVEVVGALGSTEDPSFTGTKTNLVVDTTNNELELGTTGNELKALGDFDLEDGNALLLEDGDTYELQGDSELHTSGTYVFNGGNTFTLSDVFSLRLDSTLRARSFFPYGERIDDEPDFDLITDFDGTAPNTCDVELYIRTTQDDPAGSPTFTSWRRFNNAQFKARGYQVKAEFSTGSSQEQIAVDQLRVQAAMPRRSVTGSVTTSTSADVSVTYGTGNKFYVTPSVGIVFTTNATGDYYVISNSTATGFDVSVYNSSDTRIAKTVNWTATGYGIG
;
A
#
# COMPACT_ATOMS: atom_id res chain seq x y z
N SER A 1 84.67 5.94 6.18
CA SER A 1 84.18 6.89 5.17
C SER A 1 82.93 7.53 5.71
N ASP A 2 83.05 8.75 6.18
CA ASP A 2 81.90 9.59 6.61
C ASP A 2 81.03 9.88 5.39
N ALA A 3 79.81 9.42 5.46
CA ALA A 3 78.85 9.84 4.50
C ALA A 3 78.51 11.30 4.82
N GLU A 4 79.02 12.23 3.99
CA GLU A 4 78.52 13.62 3.99
C GLU A 4 77.02 13.60 3.77
N LEU A 5 76.27 13.81 4.84
CA LEU A 5 74.88 14.23 4.76
C LEU A 5 74.86 15.55 4.00
N THR A 6 74.57 15.48 2.72
CA THR A 6 74.55 16.67 1.89
C THR A 6 73.46 17.62 2.47
N ASN A 7 73.82 18.88 2.62
CA ASN A 7 72.95 19.97 3.14
C ASN A 7 71.62 20.14 2.40
N ARG A 8 71.45 19.37 1.34
CA ARG A 8 70.27 19.26 0.52
C ARG A 8 69.11 18.54 1.21
N ASP A 9 69.36 17.47 1.97
CA ASP A 9 68.33 16.67 2.59
C ASP A 9 67.69 17.38 3.82
N ILE A 10 68.55 18.15 4.55
CA ILE A 10 68.12 18.93 5.72
C ILE A 10 67.27 20.15 5.30
N THR A 11 67.61 20.77 4.15
CA THR A 11 66.91 21.93 3.65
C THR A 11 65.51 21.55 3.17
N ASN A 12 65.35 20.38 2.54
CA ASN A 12 64.04 19.90 2.09
C ASN A 12 63.09 19.54 3.24
N LEU A 13 63.60 18.98 4.34
CA LEU A 13 62.82 18.66 5.54
C LEU A 13 62.29 19.89 6.28
N SER A 14 62.91 21.06 6.10
CA SER A 14 62.47 22.31 6.73
C SER A 14 61.45 23.11 5.93
N LEU A 15 61.21 22.75 4.68
CA LEU A 15 60.22 23.44 3.82
C LEU A 15 58.80 23.11 4.24
N ILE A 16 57.98 24.13 4.21
CA ILE A 16 56.55 24.00 4.44
C ILE A 16 55.91 23.33 3.21
N PRO A 17 55.10 22.28 3.35
CA PRO A 17 54.40 21.66 2.24
C PRO A 17 53.49 22.66 1.50
N ASN A 18 53.22 22.40 0.23
CA ASN A 18 52.18 23.12 -0.50
C ASN A 18 50.81 22.81 0.10
N PRO A 19 49.81 23.73 0.03
CA PRO A 19 48.47 23.40 0.38
C PRO A 19 47.87 22.36 -0.57
N VAL A 20 46.84 21.64 -0.12
CA VAL A 20 46.08 20.71 -0.97
C VAL A 20 45.21 21.47 -1.95
N ASP A 21 44.87 20.82 -3.05
CA ASP A 21 44.08 21.36 -4.13
C ASP A 21 42.90 20.40 -4.48
N SER A 22 41.89 20.91 -5.16
CA SER A 22 40.77 20.13 -5.77
C SER A 22 40.12 19.15 -4.78
N VAL A 23 39.65 19.67 -3.63
CA VAL A 23 38.89 18.87 -2.65
C VAL A 23 37.57 18.44 -3.23
N SER A 24 37.28 17.14 -3.24
CA SER A 24 36.03 16.53 -3.64
C SER A 24 35.47 15.63 -2.55
N VAL A 25 34.14 15.51 -2.50
CA VAL A 25 33.43 14.64 -1.56
C VAL A 25 32.45 13.81 -2.34
N GLU A 26 32.46 12.49 -2.06
CA GLU A 26 31.47 11.54 -2.55
C GLU A 26 30.76 10.95 -1.32
N GLU A 27 29.47 11.23 -1.21
CA GLU A 27 28.62 10.68 -0.16
C GLU A 27 28.24 9.24 -0.49
N PHE A 28 28.14 8.39 0.53
CA PHE A 28 27.67 7.01 0.38
C PHE A 28 26.92 6.55 1.63
N LEU A 29 25.99 5.62 1.42
CA LEU A 29 25.36 4.89 2.51
C LEU A 29 26.08 3.56 2.75
N TYR A 30 26.18 3.14 4.01
CA TYR A 30 26.74 1.85 4.38
C TYR A 30 25.97 1.21 5.52
N GLU A 31 26.00 -0.12 5.55
CA GLU A 31 25.36 -0.91 6.61
C GLU A 31 26.35 -1.15 7.74
N GLU A 32 25.93 -0.87 8.99
CA GLU A 32 26.68 -1.20 10.19
C GLU A 32 25.71 -1.67 11.28
N GLY A 33 25.91 -2.90 11.77
CA GLY A 33 24.96 -3.55 12.66
C GLY A 33 23.64 -3.86 11.94
N SER A 34 22.55 -3.33 12.43
CA SER A 34 21.20 -3.47 11.83
C SER A 34 20.68 -2.19 11.16
N GLY A 35 21.56 -1.21 10.96
CA GLY A 35 21.17 0.10 10.45
C GLY A 35 21.98 0.57 9.26
N VAL A 36 21.40 1.51 8.50
CA VAL A 36 22.08 2.24 7.43
C VAL A 36 22.62 3.55 7.98
N HIS A 37 23.88 3.81 7.70
CA HIS A 37 24.60 5.00 8.13
C HIS A 37 25.15 5.77 6.94
N VAL A 38 25.35 7.07 7.14
CA VAL A 38 25.89 8.00 6.15
C VAL A 38 27.40 8.08 6.31
N GLY A 39 28.12 7.97 5.21
CA GLY A 39 29.54 8.19 5.13
C GLY A 39 29.91 9.13 3.97
N ALA A 40 31.13 9.66 3.99
CA ALA A 40 31.67 10.46 2.90
C ALA A 40 33.11 10.09 2.64
N SER A 41 33.44 9.91 1.36
CA SER A 41 34.83 9.79 0.89
C SER A 41 35.31 11.19 0.49
N VAL A 42 36.25 11.74 1.23
CA VAL A 42 36.87 13.03 0.94
C VAL A 42 38.20 12.78 0.26
N SER A 43 38.41 13.36 -0.90
CA SER A 43 39.67 13.24 -1.65
C SER A 43 40.16 14.61 -2.11
N TRP A 44 41.48 14.71 -2.33
CA TRP A 44 42.14 15.96 -2.75
C TRP A 44 43.38 15.66 -3.58
N ASN A 45 43.85 16.68 -4.30
CA ASN A 45 45.09 16.61 -5.04
C ASN A 45 46.22 17.25 -4.22
N HIS A 46 47.40 16.69 -4.31
CA HIS A 46 48.65 17.23 -3.75
C HIS A 46 49.88 16.68 -4.50
N ASP A 47 50.86 17.54 -4.71
CA ASP A 47 52.14 17.18 -5.39
C ASP A 47 53.03 16.20 -4.60
N ARG A 48 52.67 15.98 -3.32
CA ARG A 48 53.40 15.14 -2.36
C ARG A 48 54.83 15.56 -2.07
N VAL A 49 55.22 16.78 -2.43
CA VAL A 49 56.54 17.31 -2.12
C VAL A 49 56.55 17.72 -0.65
N ASN A 50 57.52 17.17 0.11
CA ASN A 50 57.75 17.43 1.54
C ASN A 50 56.53 17.14 2.46
N VAL A 51 55.68 16.20 2.08
CA VAL A 51 54.49 15.82 2.87
C VAL A 51 54.71 14.43 3.47
N SER A 52 54.46 14.28 4.76
CA SER A 52 54.42 12.98 5.47
C SER A 52 52.98 12.55 5.76
N GLU A 53 52.12 13.49 6.08
CA GLU A 53 50.73 13.24 6.44
C GLU A 53 49.83 14.42 6.14
N PHE A 54 48.52 14.20 6.10
CA PHE A 54 47.48 15.19 6.01
C PHE A 54 46.66 15.16 7.29
N ARG A 55 46.41 16.32 7.87
CA ARG A 55 45.43 16.52 8.93
C ARG A 55 44.12 17.00 8.32
N VAL A 56 43.08 16.17 8.45
CA VAL A 56 41.70 16.51 7.99
C VAL A 56 40.87 16.81 9.22
N GLN A 57 40.35 18.01 9.28
CA GLN A 57 39.35 18.41 10.27
C GLN A 57 37.99 18.54 9.58
N TYR A 58 36.98 18.04 10.21
CA TYR A 58 35.62 18.07 9.65
C TYR A 58 34.58 18.24 10.73
N ARG A 59 33.42 18.80 10.31
CA ARG A 59 32.22 18.88 11.12
C ARG A 59 31.00 18.98 10.21
N VAL A 60 29.82 18.59 10.70
CA VAL A 60 28.54 18.86 10.04
C VAL A 60 27.86 20.02 10.75
N ASP A 61 27.44 21.01 9.98
CA ASP A 61 26.83 22.28 10.48
C ASP A 61 27.63 22.92 11.64
N ASN A 62 27.01 23.02 12.79
CA ASN A 62 27.59 23.63 14.00
C ASN A 62 28.15 22.61 14.98
N ASP A 63 28.36 21.34 14.57
CA ASP A 63 28.94 20.31 15.43
C ASP A 63 30.41 20.68 15.81
N ASN A 64 30.93 19.98 16.80
CA ASN A 64 32.33 20.12 17.16
C ASN A 64 33.25 19.58 16.06
N TRP A 65 34.38 20.28 15.82
CA TRP A 65 35.39 19.79 14.91
C TRP A 65 35.97 18.46 15.33
N GLN A 66 35.98 17.51 14.44
CA GLN A 66 36.66 16.23 14.55
C GLN A 66 37.97 16.29 13.70
N ALA A 67 38.95 15.49 14.01
CA ALA A 67 40.20 15.45 13.27
C ALA A 67 40.65 14.00 13.01
N VAL A 68 41.10 13.78 11.79
CA VAL A 68 41.74 12.50 11.35
C VAL A 68 43.05 12.84 10.66
N GLU A 69 44.05 12.01 10.88
CA GLU A 69 45.33 12.10 10.19
C GLU A 69 45.51 10.92 9.24
N THR A 70 45.99 11.16 8.03
CA THR A 70 46.15 10.16 6.96
C THR A 70 47.36 10.47 6.13
N SER A 71 48.03 9.43 5.65
CA SER A 71 49.14 9.57 4.68
C SER A 71 48.62 9.50 3.23
N SER A 72 47.39 9.14 3.01
CA SER A 72 46.73 9.08 1.70
C SER A 72 46.08 10.42 1.34
N PRO A 73 45.96 10.76 0.04
CA PRO A 73 45.24 11.96 -0.39
C PRO A 73 43.75 11.77 -0.37
N SER A 74 43.25 10.94 0.52
CA SER A 74 41.80 10.68 0.75
C SER A 74 41.60 10.15 2.17
N VAL A 75 40.35 10.34 2.66
CA VAL A 75 39.88 9.81 3.93
C VAL A 75 38.40 9.43 3.83
N THR A 76 38.02 8.35 4.48
CA THR A 76 36.60 7.97 4.62
C THR A 76 36.11 8.41 5.98
N LEU A 77 35.09 9.27 5.97
CA LEU A 77 34.39 9.71 7.16
C LEU A 77 33.13 8.84 7.34
N ARG A 78 32.85 8.44 8.56
CA ARG A 78 31.71 7.57 8.88
C ARG A 78 30.82 8.21 9.94
N THR A 79 29.57 7.67 10.05
CA THR A 79 28.59 8.11 11.06
C THR A 79 28.29 9.61 10.95
N LEU A 80 28.12 10.08 9.72
CA LEU A 80 27.71 11.44 9.42
C LEU A 80 26.18 11.53 9.46
N ARG A 81 25.67 12.77 9.51
CA ARG A 81 24.25 13.09 9.34
C ARG A 81 24.04 13.99 8.14
N ALA A 82 22.82 14.11 7.68
CA ALA A 82 22.45 15.15 6.69
C ALA A 82 22.79 16.53 7.22
N GLY A 83 23.21 17.43 6.33
CA GLY A 83 23.62 18.77 6.67
C GLY A 83 24.82 19.24 5.88
N ARG A 84 25.37 20.39 6.20
CA ARG A 84 26.54 20.94 5.52
C ARG A 84 27.84 20.43 6.14
N LEU A 85 28.56 19.59 5.41
CA LEU A 85 29.88 19.10 5.79
C LEU A 85 30.95 20.17 5.50
N TYR A 86 31.61 20.65 6.54
CA TYR A 86 32.77 21.52 6.45
C TYR A 86 34.03 20.68 6.62
N VAL A 87 34.97 20.85 5.71
CA VAL A 87 36.27 20.13 5.72
C VAL A 87 37.38 21.12 5.65
N GLN A 88 38.42 20.91 6.48
CA GLN A 88 39.68 21.68 6.48
C GLN A 88 40.85 20.68 6.39
N ILE A 89 41.71 20.86 5.39
CA ILE A 89 42.82 19.94 5.13
C ILE A 89 44.14 20.72 5.20
N GLN A 90 45.07 20.19 5.93
CA GLN A 90 46.41 20.72 6.07
C GLN A 90 47.43 19.62 5.80
N ALA A 91 48.33 19.83 4.84
CA ALA A 91 49.50 18.94 4.62
C ALA A 91 50.55 19.25 5.66
N LYS A 92 51.14 18.19 6.25
CA LYS A 92 52.24 18.31 7.24
C LYS A 92 53.49 17.55 6.79
N ASN A 93 54.65 18.10 7.07
CA ASN A 93 55.92 17.41 6.86
C ASN A 93 56.29 16.55 8.09
N SER A 94 57.37 15.79 7.98
CA SER A 94 57.89 14.92 9.05
C SER A 94 58.34 15.66 10.32
N LEU A 95 58.51 16.96 10.25
CA LEU A 95 58.85 17.84 11.40
C LEU A 95 57.58 18.50 12.01
N GLY A 96 56.39 18.14 11.54
CA GLY A 96 55.13 18.68 12.03
C GLY A 96 54.79 20.08 11.50
N LYS A 97 55.55 20.66 10.55
CA LYS A 97 55.22 21.94 9.93
C LYS A 97 54.09 21.77 8.92
N GLY A 98 53.05 22.58 9.04
CA GLY A 98 51.84 22.50 8.22
C GLY A 98 51.82 23.51 7.09
N SER A 99 51.19 23.17 5.98
CA SER A 99 50.80 24.07 4.90
C SER A 99 49.74 25.10 5.37
N GLN A 100 49.36 26.01 4.49
CA GLN A 100 48.10 26.70 4.65
C GLN A 100 46.93 25.67 4.63
N ILE A 101 45.86 26.00 5.36
CA ILE A 101 44.67 25.16 5.41
C ILE A 101 43.83 25.43 4.16
N THR A 102 43.45 24.38 3.45
CA THR A 102 42.41 24.43 2.41
C THR A 102 41.07 24.06 3.02
N ALA A 103 40.10 24.96 2.91
CA ALA A 103 38.75 24.73 3.42
C ALA A 103 37.77 24.53 2.26
N ALA A 104 36.84 23.59 2.44
CA ALA A 104 35.74 23.31 1.51
C ALA A 104 34.49 22.96 2.29
N ASN A 105 33.33 23.09 1.66
CA ASN A 105 32.07 22.62 2.23
C ASN A 105 31.21 21.93 1.16
N PHE A 106 30.41 20.96 1.60
CA PHE A 106 29.57 20.13 0.74
C PHE A 106 28.24 19.85 1.45
N GLN A 107 27.16 19.82 0.69
CA GLN A 107 25.87 19.43 1.23
C GLN A 107 25.78 17.89 1.24
N LEU A 108 25.51 17.32 2.42
CA LEU A 108 25.21 15.90 2.59
C LEU A 108 23.69 15.74 2.64
N GLU A 109 23.14 14.92 1.77
CA GLU A 109 21.71 14.59 1.73
C GLU A 109 21.36 13.53 2.78
N GLY A 110 22.29 12.64 3.09
CA GLY A 110 22.11 11.59 4.08
C GLY A 110 21.00 10.63 3.67
N LYS A 111 20.09 10.38 4.61
CA LYS A 111 18.87 9.60 4.39
C LYS A 111 17.67 10.48 4.00
N THR A 112 17.91 11.74 3.65
CA THR A 112 16.82 12.66 3.29
C THR A 112 16.57 12.72 1.78
N ALA A 113 17.42 12.13 0.96
CA ALA A 113 17.17 11.95 -0.46
C ALA A 113 16.00 11.01 -0.71
N ALA A 114 15.10 11.36 -1.65
CA ALA A 114 14.05 10.46 -2.05
C ALA A 114 14.66 9.23 -2.75
N PRO A 115 14.18 8.00 -2.46
CA PRO A 115 14.67 6.81 -3.12
C PRO A 115 14.35 6.81 -4.62
N ALA A 116 15.12 6.04 -5.38
CA ALA A 116 14.88 5.83 -6.80
C ALA A 116 13.47 5.28 -7.05
N ASN A 117 12.87 5.62 -8.19
CA ASN A 117 11.57 5.09 -8.57
C ASN A 117 11.65 3.59 -8.85
N VAL A 118 10.56 2.86 -8.57
CA VAL A 118 10.43 1.44 -8.89
C VAL A 118 10.60 1.21 -10.38
N GLN A 119 11.48 0.29 -10.75
CA GLN A 119 11.79 -0.06 -12.13
C GLN A 119 11.32 -1.48 -12.47
N GLY A 120 10.99 -1.76 -13.72
CA GLY A 120 10.59 -3.08 -14.19
C GLY A 120 9.29 -3.59 -13.56
N PHE A 121 8.42 -2.69 -13.10
CA PHE A 121 7.14 -3.05 -12.50
C PHE A 121 6.25 -3.76 -13.51
N SER A 122 5.84 -4.98 -13.18
CA SER A 122 5.01 -5.81 -14.05
C SER A 122 4.04 -6.66 -13.23
N MET A 123 2.98 -7.12 -13.89
CA MET A 123 1.93 -7.92 -13.27
C MET A 123 1.53 -9.07 -14.19
N ILE A 124 1.37 -10.26 -13.60
CA ILE A 124 0.79 -11.43 -14.27
C ILE A 124 -0.26 -12.09 -13.36
N PRO A 125 -1.41 -12.50 -13.92
CA PRO A 125 -2.39 -13.27 -13.17
C PRO A 125 -1.87 -14.68 -12.88
N VAL A 126 -1.91 -15.09 -11.60
CA VAL A 126 -1.50 -16.44 -11.16
C VAL A 126 -2.52 -16.95 -10.15
N ASN A 127 -3.23 -18.03 -10.47
CA ASN A 127 -4.18 -18.69 -9.55
C ASN A 127 -5.22 -17.74 -8.93
N GLY A 128 -5.71 -16.77 -9.70
CA GLY A 128 -6.69 -15.79 -9.22
C GLY A 128 -6.10 -14.64 -8.40
N GLN A 129 -4.80 -14.55 -8.31
CA GLN A 129 -4.07 -13.44 -7.69
C GLN A 129 -3.26 -12.66 -8.72
N ALA A 130 -2.98 -11.40 -8.45
CA ALA A 130 -2.03 -10.58 -9.17
C ALA A 130 -0.64 -10.83 -8.58
N ARG A 131 0.26 -11.46 -9.32
CA ARG A 131 1.68 -11.50 -9.02
C ARG A 131 2.32 -10.24 -9.58
N LEU A 132 2.76 -9.38 -8.69
CA LEU A 132 3.44 -8.13 -8.99
C LEU A 132 4.94 -8.36 -8.83
N THR A 133 5.74 -7.89 -9.80
CA THR A 133 7.20 -8.04 -9.78
C THR A 133 7.87 -6.72 -10.15
N TRP A 134 9.08 -6.49 -9.65
CA TRP A 134 9.88 -5.31 -9.90
C TRP A 134 11.38 -5.58 -9.75
N THR A 135 12.20 -4.68 -10.28
CA THR A 135 13.65 -4.72 -10.07
C THR A 135 14.00 -4.34 -8.63
N GLN A 136 14.91 -5.06 -8.02
CA GLN A 136 15.37 -4.77 -6.66
C GLN A 136 15.82 -3.30 -6.54
N ALA A 137 15.46 -2.66 -5.43
CA ALA A 137 15.90 -1.31 -5.13
C ALA A 137 17.44 -1.18 -5.15
N THR A 138 17.92 -0.13 -5.76
CA THR A 138 19.36 0.20 -5.75
C THR A 138 19.78 0.80 -4.42
N ASP A 139 18.89 1.56 -3.80
CA ASP A 139 19.14 2.29 -2.56
C ASP A 139 19.25 1.36 -1.37
N LEU A 140 20.33 1.51 -0.62
CA LEU A 140 20.64 0.63 0.50
C LEU A 140 19.61 0.80 1.64
N ASP A 141 19.18 2.01 1.91
CA ASP A 141 18.22 2.34 2.97
C ASP A 141 16.78 1.94 2.62
N VAL A 142 16.48 1.66 1.35
CA VAL A 142 15.25 0.94 0.97
C VAL A 142 15.40 -0.54 1.30
N ARG A 143 16.51 -1.18 0.90
CA ARG A 143 16.74 -2.61 1.12
C ARG A 143 16.87 -2.99 2.58
N VAL A 144 17.42 -2.08 3.39
CA VAL A 144 17.68 -2.28 4.82
C VAL A 144 16.83 -1.31 5.62
N GLY A 145 15.72 -1.80 6.16
CA GLY A 145 14.80 -1.03 6.98
C GLY A 145 13.71 -0.27 6.23
N GLY A 146 13.79 -0.19 4.91
CA GLY A 146 12.73 0.36 4.06
C GLY A 146 11.75 -0.71 3.57
N TYR A 147 10.77 -0.30 2.75
CA TYR A 147 9.73 -1.19 2.27
C TYR A 147 9.18 -0.77 0.90
N VAL A 148 8.39 -1.65 0.29
CA VAL A 148 7.62 -1.37 -0.92
C VAL A 148 6.17 -1.17 -0.52
N ARG A 149 5.55 -0.12 -1.04
CA ARG A 149 4.12 0.16 -0.89
C ARG A 149 3.43 -0.10 -2.22
N LEU A 150 2.35 -0.88 -2.18
CA LEU A 150 1.51 -1.16 -3.34
C LEU A 150 0.13 -0.54 -3.14
N ARG A 151 -0.38 0.11 -4.18
CA ARG A 151 -1.73 0.68 -4.23
C ARG A 151 -2.48 0.22 -5.47
N HIS A 152 -3.78 0.39 -5.49
CA HIS A 152 -4.66 0.06 -6.59
C HIS A 152 -5.75 1.13 -6.76
N SER A 153 -6.11 1.40 -8.01
CA SER A 153 -7.31 2.15 -8.39
C SER A 153 -8.12 1.31 -9.38
N PRO A 154 -9.46 1.33 -9.34
CA PRO A 154 -10.28 0.65 -10.35
C PRO A 154 -10.21 1.28 -11.74
N ASP A 155 -9.69 2.50 -11.85
CA ASP A 155 -9.55 3.20 -13.12
C ASP A 155 -8.35 2.66 -13.93
N LEU A 156 -8.49 2.67 -15.26
CA LEU A 156 -7.44 2.22 -16.20
C LEU A 156 -6.55 3.37 -16.68
N SER A 157 -6.98 4.62 -16.53
CA SER A 157 -6.25 5.81 -17.01
C SER A 157 -6.40 6.97 -16.05
N GLY A 158 -5.46 7.91 -16.10
CA GLY A 158 -5.48 9.09 -15.23
C GLY A 158 -5.18 8.80 -13.76
N VAL A 159 -4.71 7.58 -13.44
CA VAL A 159 -4.42 7.18 -12.08
C VAL A 159 -3.10 7.80 -11.63
N THR A 160 -3.14 8.37 -10.45
CA THR A 160 -1.99 8.92 -9.75
C THR A 160 -1.86 8.24 -8.38
N TRP A 161 -0.76 8.48 -7.67
CA TRP A 161 -0.60 7.92 -6.34
C TRP A 161 -1.71 8.32 -5.35
N PRO A 162 -2.15 9.59 -5.31
CA PRO A 162 -3.26 10.03 -4.44
C PRO A 162 -4.64 9.48 -4.83
N THR A 163 -4.83 9.04 -6.09
CA THR A 163 -6.10 8.46 -6.56
C THR A 163 -6.14 6.93 -6.46
N SER A 164 -5.27 6.36 -5.67
CA SER A 164 -5.18 4.92 -5.42
C SER A 164 -5.15 4.63 -3.93
N THR A 165 -5.53 3.41 -3.55
CA THR A 165 -5.59 2.96 -2.14
C THR A 165 -4.69 1.76 -1.91
N SER A 166 -4.21 1.60 -0.70
CA SER A 166 -3.34 0.49 -0.30
C SER A 166 -3.99 -0.88 -0.50
N ILE A 167 -3.26 -1.81 -1.09
CA ILE A 167 -3.71 -3.19 -1.34
C ILE A 167 -2.89 -4.24 -0.60
N SER A 168 -1.82 -3.86 0.04
CA SER A 168 -0.95 -4.75 0.81
C SER A 168 -0.47 -4.07 2.07
N GLU A 169 -0.05 -4.87 3.04
CA GLU A 169 0.83 -4.40 4.11
C GLU A 169 2.20 -4.02 3.55
N GLN A 170 3.05 -3.43 4.39
CA GLN A 170 4.42 -3.08 4.02
C GLN A 170 5.20 -4.34 3.60
N ILE A 171 5.74 -4.31 2.38
CA ILE A 171 6.53 -5.39 1.82
C ILE A 171 8.00 -5.01 2.00
N SER A 172 8.84 -5.96 2.48
CA SER A 172 10.26 -5.68 2.67
C SER A 172 10.88 -5.00 1.43
N GLY A 173 11.67 -3.96 1.63
CA GLY A 173 12.37 -3.26 0.55
C GLY A 173 13.39 -4.12 -0.21
N SER A 174 13.78 -5.27 0.34
CA SER A 174 14.63 -6.27 -0.34
C SER A 174 13.84 -7.21 -1.24
N ALA A 175 12.50 -7.24 -1.15
CA ALA A 175 11.66 -8.07 -1.99
C ALA A 175 11.61 -7.57 -3.44
N THR A 176 11.41 -8.49 -4.37
CA THR A 176 11.26 -8.22 -5.81
C THR A 176 9.92 -8.69 -6.36
N GLU A 177 9.07 -9.26 -5.51
CA GLU A 177 7.72 -9.69 -5.86
C GLU A 177 6.78 -9.66 -4.67
N ALA A 178 5.49 -9.52 -4.97
CA ALA A 178 4.39 -9.67 -4.04
C ALA A 178 3.14 -10.20 -4.73
N TYR A 179 2.22 -10.71 -3.93
CA TYR A 179 0.91 -11.16 -4.38
C TYR A 179 -0.16 -10.23 -3.80
N ALA A 180 -1.09 -9.84 -4.63
CA ALA A 180 -2.25 -9.02 -4.28
C ALA A 180 -3.52 -9.60 -4.90
N ASP A 181 -4.67 -9.06 -4.54
CA ASP A 181 -5.93 -9.43 -5.16
C ASP A 181 -5.91 -9.09 -6.65
N LEU A 182 -6.42 -10.01 -7.47
CA LEU A 182 -6.58 -9.79 -8.89
C LEU A 182 -7.84 -8.93 -9.14
N LYS A 183 -7.62 -7.63 -9.35
CA LYS A 183 -8.68 -6.65 -9.63
C LYS A 183 -8.42 -5.96 -10.96
N PRO A 184 -9.46 -5.68 -11.77
CA PRO A 184 -9.30 -4.78 -12.91
C PRO A 184 -8.98 -3.36 -12.42
N GLY A 185 -8.21 -2.61 -13.20
CA GLY A 185 -7.77 -1.27 -12.85
C GLY A 185 -6.26 -1.11 -12.97
N THR A 186 -5.69 -0.17 -12.23
CA THR A 186 -4.28 0.17 -12.25
C THR A 186 -3.63 -0.16 -10.90
N TYR A 187 -2.57 -0.94 -10.93
CA TYR A 187 -1.69 -1.18 -9.78
C TYR A 187 -0.55 -0.18 -9.80
N SER A 188 -0.15 0.30 -8.65
CA SER A 188 0.92 1.26 -8.47
C SER A 188 1.89 0.84 -7.38
N ALA A 189 3.17 1.19 -7.54
CA ALA A 189 4.23 0.85 -6.60
C ALA A 189 5.18 2.01 -6.35
N LYS A 190 5.57 2.20 -5.10
CA LYS A 190 6.65 3.09 -4.68
C LYS A 190 7.61 2.38 -3.72
N PHE A 191 8.88 2.75 -3.77
CA PHE A 191 9.83 2.45 -2.71
C PHE A 191 9.70 3.49 -1.60
N VAL A 192 9.90 3.02 -0.37
CA VAL A 192 9.97 3.86 0.83
C VAL A 192 11.26 3.51 1.56
N ASP A 193 12.06 4.49 1.88
CA ASP A 193 13.33 4.29 2.60
C ASP A 193 13.11 4.05 4.11
N SER A 194 14.17 3.78 4.82
CA SER A 194 14.16 3.57 6.28
C SER A 194 13.85 4.85 7.09
N GLY A 195 13.85 6.02 6.43
CA GLY A 195 13.44 7.30 6.99
C GLY A 195 11.96 7.62 6.75
N GLY A 196 11.26 6.79 5.95
CA GLY A 196 9.85 6.98 5.61
C GLY A 196 9.60 7.82 4.35
N ARG A 197 10.64 8.22 3.61
CA ARG A 197 10.48 8.94 2.35
C ARG A 197 10.09 8.01 1.22
N GLU A 198 9.14 8.45 0.41
CA GLU A 198 8.69 7.73 -0.79
C GLU A 198 9.48 8.18 -2.03
N SER A 199 9.64 7.27 -2.99
CA SER A 199 10.12 7.64 -4.33
C SER A 199 9.20 8.68 -4.97
N LEU A 200 9.77 9.60 -5.75
CA LEU A 200 9.04 10.73 -6.34
C LEU A 200 7.85 10.25 -7.17
N ASN A 201 8.07 9.34 -8.10
CA ASN A 201 7.02 8.84 -8.98
C ASN A 201 6.67 7.40 -8.67
N ALA A 202 5.37 7.08 -8.76
CA ALA A 202 4.90 5.70 -8.72
C ALA A 202 5.12 5.01 -10.08
N ALA A 203 5.50 3.74 -10.03
CA ALA A 203 5.41 2.87 -11.18
C ALA A 203 3.96 2.38 -11.32
N LEU A 204 3.41 2.36 -12.53
CA LEU A 204 2.02 2.01 -12.82
C LEU A 204 1.95 0.83 -13.78
N ILE A 205 0.97 -0.06 -13.58
CA ILE A 205 0.63 -1.13 -14.52
C ILE A 205 -0.89 -1.32 -14.57
N GLU A 206 -1.46 -1.27 -15.77
CA GLU A 206 -2.88 -1.46 -16.02
C GLU A 206 -3.21 -2.94 -16.20
N PHE A 207 -4.37 -3.34 -15.74
CA PHE A 207 -4.89 -4.68 -15.92
C PHE A 207 -6.39 -4.67 -16.21
N THR A 208 -6.77 -5.31 -17.30
CA THR A 208 -8.16 -5.60 -17.65
C THR A 208 -8.42 -7.08 -17.43
N LYS A 209 -9.31 -7.40 -16.49
CA LYS A 209 -9.68 -8.80 -16.21
C LYS A 209 -10.49 -9.35 -17.39
N PRO A 210 -10.07 -10.44 -18.02
CA PRO A 210 -10.93 -11.11 -18.99
C PRO A 210 -12.11 -11.76 -18.28
N ASP A 211 -13.32 -11.62 -18.83
CA ASP A 211 -14.56 -12.25 -18.35
C ASP A 211 -14.54 -13.76 -18.62
N LEU A 212 -13.76 -14.54 -17.88
CA LEU A 212 -13.60 -15.98 -18.10
C LEU A 212 -14.18 -16.87 -17.00
N GLU A 213 -14.76 -16.33 -15.93
CA GLU A 213 -15.34 -17.14 -14.86
C GLU A 213 -16.86 -17.14 -14.92
N SER A 214 -17.45 -18.34 -15.07
CA SER A 214 -18.89 -18.54 -14.88
C SER A 214 -19.21 -18.48 -13.39
N VAL A 215 -19.52 -17.29 -12.90
CA VAL A 215 -19.99 -17.04 -11.54
C VAL A 215 -21.40 -16.47 -11.60
N GLU A 216 -22.25 -16.78 -10.62
CA GLU A 216 -23.51 -16.10 -10.43
C GLU A 216 -23.37 -15.01 -9.38
N VAL A 217 -23.65 -13.79 -9.77
CA VAL A 217 -23.69 -12.64 -8.85
C VAL A 217 -24.98 -12.69 -8.05
N VAL A 218 -24.84 -12.73 -6.73
CA VAL A 218 -25.98 -12.73 -5.81
C VAL A 218 -26.20 -11.31 -5.29
N GLY A 219 -27.02 -10.53 -5.99
CA GLY A 219 -27.23 -9.11 -5.70
C GLY A 219 -27.68 -8.83 -4.27
N ALA A 220 -28.50 -9.71 -3.68
CA ALA A 220 -28.95 -9.57 -2.29
C ALA A 220 -27.84 -9.70 -1.23
N LEU A 221 -26.68 -10.20 -1.62
CA LEU A 221 -25.51 -10.37 -0.77
C LEU A 221 -24.40 -9.36 -1.09
N GLY A 222 -24.65 -8.41 -1.98
CA GLY A 222 -23.75 -7.32 -2.29
C GLY A 222 -24.34 -5.99 -1.82
N SER A 223 -23.54 -4.96 -1.83
CA SER A 223 -23.99 -3.59 -1.58
C SER A 223 -23.22 -2.61 -2.46
N THR A 224 -23.96 -1.66 -3.03
CA THR A 224 -23.44 -0.46 -3.66
C THR A 224 -23.76 0.69 -2.73
N GLU A 225 -22.77 1.21 -2.05
CA GLU A 225 -22.96 2.28 -1.05
C GLU A 225 -23.03 3.66 -1.70
N ASP A 226 -22.30 3.84 -2.80
CA ASP A 226 -22.29 5.07 -3.58
C ASP A 226 -23.61 5.22 -4.37
N PRO A 227 -24.10 6.44 -4.61
CA PRO A 227 -23.63 7.74 -4.12
C PRO A 227 -24.19 8.14 -2.75
N SER A 228 -25.14 7.35 -2.20
CA SER A 228 -25.92 7.75 -1.02
C SER A 228 -25.21 7.49 0.30
N PHE A 229 -24.29 6.55 0.33
CA PHE A 229 -23.52 6.13 1.52
C PHE A 229 -24.42 6.00 2.77
N THR A 230 -25.41 5.11 2.69
CA THR A 230 -26.41 4.91 3.76
C THR A 230 -25.90 4.09 4.95
N GLY A 231 -24.67 3.58 4.88
CA GLY A 231 -24.02 2.83 5.94
C GLY A 231 -23.80 3.64 7.22
N THR A 232 -23.43 2.94 8.28
CA THR A 232 -23.12 3.57 9.56
C THR A 232 -21.76 4.28 9.49
N LYS A 233 -21.75 5.57 9.81
CA LYS A 233 -20.59 6.46 9.75
C LYS A 233 -20.12 6.84 11.15
N THR A 234 -18.79 6.83 11.34
CA THR A 234 -18.13 7.40 12.52
C THR A 234 -17.04 8.33 12.00
N ASN A 235 -17.07 9.60 12.39
CA ASN A 235 -16.15 10.64 11.94
C ASN A 235 -16.16 10.87 10.41
N LEU A 236 -17.22 10.49 9.74
CA LEU A 236 -17.39 10.63 8.29
C LEU A 236 -18.66 11.40 7.98
N VAL A 237 -18.62 12.16 6.89
CA VAL A 237 -19.74 12.92 6.32
C VAL A 237 -19.90 12.57 4.85
N VAL A 238 -21.09 12.82 4.31
CA VAL A 238 -21.32 12.70 2.86
C VAL A 238 -21.36 14.11 2.28
N ASP A 239 -20.43 14.41 1.39
CA ASP A 239 -20.53 15.57 0.53
C ASP A 239 -21.59 15.31 -0.54
N THR A 240 -22.75 15.94 -0.37
CA THR A 240 -23.89 15.78 -1.31
C THR A 240 -23.69 16.55 -2.60
N THR A 241 -22.74 17.47 -2.68
CA THR A 241 -22.43 18.22 -3.89
C THR A 241 -21.64 17.36 -4.87
N ASN A 242 -20.63 16.67 -4.38
CA ASN A 242 -19.77 15.80 -5.18
C ASN A 242 -20.20 14.32 -5.11
N ASN A 243 -21.13 13.95 -4.20
CA ASN A 243 -21.55 12.57 -3.91
C ASN A 243 -20.36 11.72 -3.42
N GLU A 244 -19.60 12.25 -2.51
CA GLU A 244 -18.39 11.63 -1.94
C GLU A 244 -18.55 11.42 -0.42
N LEU A 245 -17.90 10.38 0.08
CA LEU A 245 -17.80 10.11 1.51
C LEU A 245 -16.44 10.59 2.00
N GLU A 246 -16.41 11.49 2.97
CA GLU A 246 -15.23 12.21 3.43
C GLU A 246 -15.08 12.17 4.96
N LEU A 247 -13.88 12.49 5.45
CA LEU A 247 -13.67 12.75 6.87
C LEU A 247 -14.42 14.01 7.30
N GLY A 248 -15.14 13.92 8.40
CA GLY A 248 -15.84 15.04 9.00
C GLY A 248 -14.90 15.95 9.78
N THR A 249 -15.39 17.15 10.12
CA THR A 249 -14.66 18.10 10.96
C THR A 249 -14.76 17.73 12.43
N THR A 250 -13.71 18.02 13.21
CA THR A 250 -13.70 17.82 14.67
C THR A 250 -14.49 18.89 15.43
N GLY A 251 -14.82 20.00 14.75
CA GLY A 251 -15.37 21.20 15.37
C GLY A 251 -14.32 22.10 16.03
N ASN A 252 -13.04 21.73 15.96
CA ASN A 252 -11.94 22.60 16.30
C ASN A 252 -11.56 23.41 15.05
N GLU A 253 -11.25 24.67 15.24
CA GLU A 253 -10.66 25.50 14.19
C GLU A 253 -9.17 25.18 14.11
N LEU A 254 -8.65 24.96 12.91
CA LEU A 254 -7.21 25.01 12.68
C LEU A 254 -6.77 26.43 13.03
N LYS A 255 -5.81 26.57 13.94
CA LYS A 255 -5.22 27.88 14.21
C LYS A 255 -4.61 28.36 12.91
N ALA A 256 -5.31 29.32 12.28
CA ALA A 256 -4.71 30.08 11.20
C ALA A 256 -3.41 30.69 11.71
N LEU A 257 -2.46 30.89 10.81
CA LEU A 257 -1.27 31.69 11.05
C LEU A 257 -1.61 32.96 11.77
N GLY A 258 -1.13 33.03 13.01
CA GLY A 258 -1.31 34.20 13.85
C GLY A 258 -2.78 34.35 14.26
N ASP A 259 -3.15 33.78 15.37
CA ASP A 259 -3.55 34.67 16.42
C ASP A 259 -2.47 35.74 16.48
N PHE A 260 -2.63 36.80 15.67
CA PHE A 260 -1.91 38.02 15.87
C PHE A 260 -2.41 38.60 17.18
N ASP A 261 -1.97 38.04 18.29
CA ASP A 261 -1.93 38.70 19.56
C ASP A 261 -1.00 39.89 19.34
N LEU A 262 -1.60 41.05 19.18
CA LEU A 262 -0.83 42.27 19.34
C LEU A 262 -0.12 42.14 20.70
N GLU A 263 1.11 42.61 20.80
CA GLU A 263 1.95 42.55 22.03
C GLU A 263 1.20 43.02 23.32
N ASP A 264 0.06 43.67 23.16
CA ASP A 264 -0.81 44.14 24.24
C ASP A 264 -1.99 43.25 24.60
N GLY A 265 -2.12 42.06 23.91
CA GLY A 265 -3.18 41.09 24.14
C GLY A 265 -4.56 41.48 23.61
N ASN A 266 -4.64 42.50 22.73
CA ASN A 266 -5.89 42.90 22.12
C ASN A 266 -6.08 42.26 20.74
N ALA A 267 -7.33 41.98 20.38
CA ALA A 267 -7.67 41.48 19.05
C ALA A 267 -7.38 42.58 18.00
N LEU A 268 -6.89 42.15 16.82
CA LEU A 268 -6.74 43.04 15.67
C LEU A 268 -8.14 43.47 15.19
N LEU A 269 -8.46 44.75 15.31
CA LEU A 269 -9.72 45.31 14.85
C LEU A 269 -9.56 45.92 13.46
N LEU A 270 -10.56 45.72 12.60
CA LEU A 270 -10.71 46.43 11.35
C LEU A 270 -11.06 47.94 11.62
N GLU A 271 -10.83 48.79 10.63
CA GLU A 271 -11.07 50.24 10.72
C GLU A 271 -12.54 50.59 11.02
N ASP A 272 -13.48 49.66 10.77
CA ASP A 272 -14.91 49.74 11.09
C ASP A 272 -15.26 49.24 12.49
N GLY A 273 -14.29 48.68 13.25
CA GLY A 273 -14.47 48.14 14.59
C GLY A 273 -14.82 46.68 14.66
N ASP A 274 -14.94 46.00 13.54
CA ASP A 274 -15.13 44.54 13.50
C ASP A 274 -13.81 43.81 13.78
N THR A 275 -13.93 42.66 14.44
CA THR A 275 -12.78 41.76 14.65
C THR A 275 -12.36 41.15 13.30
N TYR A 276 -11.05 41.14 13.04
CA TYR A 276 -10.51 40.40 11.92
C TYR A 276 -10.66 38.91 12.22
N GLU A 277 -11.77 38.35 11.81
CA GLU A 277 -11.94 36.89 11.80
C GLU A 277 -11.24 36.36 10.54
N LEU A 278 -10.04 35.84 10.70
CA LEU A 278 -9.51 34.94 9.72
C LEU A 278 -10.47 33.75 9.74
N GLN A 279 -11.09 33.46 8.60
CA GLN A 279 -11.97 32.33 8.44
C GLN A 279 -11.13 31.08 8.74
N GLY A 280 -11.23 30.57 9.98
CA GLY A 280 -10.44 29.45 10.45
C GLY A 280 -10.90 28.19 9.73
N ASP A 281 -9.96 27.53 9.10
CA ASP A 281 -10.20 26.20 8.56
C ASP A 281 -10.50 25.24 9.71
N SER A 282 -11.45 24.36 9.54
CA SER A 282 -11.81 23.38 10.58
C SER A 282 -10.91 22.16 10.51
N GLU A 283 -10.36 21.74 11.66
CA GLU A 283 -9.63 20.47 11.73
C GLU A 283 -10.52 19.31 11.28
N LEU A 284 -9.96 18.44 10.44
CA LEU A 284 -10.58 17.19 10.06
C LEU A 284 -10.25 16.09 11.08
N HIS A 285 -11.11 15.10 11.18
CA HIS A 285 -10.75 13.85 11.85
C HIS A 285 -9.62 13.16 11.07
N THR A 286 -8.62 12.64 11.77
CA THR A 286 -7.52 11.86 11.17
C THR A 286 -7.88 10.41 10.92
N SER A 287 -9.06 9.98 11.34
CA SER A 287 -9.57 8.63 11.12
C SER A 287 -11.09 8.60 11.12
N GLY A 288 -11.65 7.70 10.31
CA GLY A 288 -13.07 7.47 10.24
C GLY A 288 -13.41 6.02 9.90
N THR A 289 -14.62 5.60 10.20
CA THR A 289 -15.10 4.25 9.89
C THR A 289 -16.46 4.30 9.24
N TYR A 290 -16.60 3.53 8.16
CA TYR A 290 -17.86 3.29 7.45
C TYR A 290 -18.21 1.82 7.49
N VAL A 291 -19.39 1.46 8.03
CA VAL A 291 -19.89 0.08 8.05
C VAL A 291 -20.97 -0.07 7.01
N PHE A 292 -20.78 -0.99 6.08
CA PHE A 292 -21.69 -1.27 4.96
C PHE A 292 -23.09 -1.70 5.42
N ASN A 293 -24.06 -1.61 4.51
CA ASN A 293 -25.42 -2.13 4.70
C ASN A 293 -26.10 -1.59 5.97
N GLY A 294 -25.90 -0.31 6.29
CA GLY A 294 -26.44 0.30 7.52
C GLY A 294 -25.93 -0.33 8.82
N GLY A 295 -24.78 -1.02 8.78
CA GLY A 295 -24.24 -1.77 9.91
C GLY A 295 -24.79 -3.19 10.06
N ASN A 296 -25.69 -3.63 9.16
CA ASN A 296 -26.30 -4.95 9.23
C ASN A 296 -25.40 -6.03 8.64
N THR A 297 -25.63 -7.26 9.08
CA THR A 297 -24.97 -8.45 8.54
C THR A 297 -25.60 -8.85 7.22
N PHE A 298 -24.77 -9.14 6.20
CA PHE A 298 -25.22 -9.86 5.02
C PHE A 298 -25.46 -11.32 5.41
N THR A 299 -26.70 -11.80 5.22
CA THR A 299 -27.12 -13.08 5.80
C THR A 299 -27.49 -14.09 4.73
N LEU A 300 -27.01 -15.31 4.88
CA LEU A 300 -27.38 -16.48 4.06
C LEU A 300 -28.24 -17.46 4.88
N SER A 301 -29.02 -18.27 4.16
CA SER A 301 -29.86 -19.30 4.79
C SER A 301 -29.04 -20.43 5.43
N ASP A 302 -27.79 -20.62 4.99
CA ASP A 302 -26.86 -21.63 5.47
C ASP A 302 -25.41 -21.23 5.20
N VAL A 303 -24.43 -22.05 5.57
CA VAL A 303 -23.01 -21.82 5.25
C VAL A 303 -22.78 -22.13 3.78
N PHE A 304 -22.32 -21.14 3.01
CA PHE A 304 -21.98 -21.30 1.59
C PHE A 304 -20.57 -20.78 1.30
N SER A 305 -19.99 -21.30 0.21
CA SER A 305 -18.76 -20.73 -0.36
C SER A 305 -19.11 -19.52 -1.21
N LEU A 306 -18.60 -18.36 -0.82
CA LEU A 306 -18.77 -17.10 -1.48
C LEU A 306 -17.44 -16.61 -2.03
N ARG A 307 -17.46 -16.00 -3.18
CA ARG A 307 -16.42 -15.08 -3.64
C ARG A 307 -16.92 -13.66 -3.45
N LEU A 308 -16.17 -12.87 -2.72
CA LEU A 308 -16.47 -11.46 -2.51
C LEU A 308 -15.43 -10.63 -3.26
N ASP A 309 -15.90 -9.71 -4.08
CA ASP A 309 -15.12 -8.73 -4.80
C ASP A 309 -15.49 -7.33 -4.30
N SER A 310 -14.51 -6.44 -4.13
CA SER A 310 -14.74 -5.06 -3.72
C SER A 310 -14.27 -4.07 -4.78
N THR A 311 -15.00 -2.97 -4.92
CA THR A 311 -14.58 -1.80 -5.68
C THR A 311 -14.48 -0.63 -4.72
N LEU A 312 -13.33 0.00 -4.70
CA LEU A 312 -13.04 1.20 -3.91
C LEU A 312 -12.31 2.18 -4.82
N ARG A 313 -12.86 3.38 -4.99
CA ARG A 313 -12.20 4.50 -5.64
C ARG A 313 -12.16 5.67 -4.67
N ALA A 314 -10.96 6.19 -4.44
CA ALA A 314 -10.71 7.28 -3.53
C ALA A 314 -9.71 8.26 -4.12
N ARG A 315 -9.72 9.49 -3.63
CA ARG A 315 -8.74 10.52 -3.93
C ARG A 315 -8.37 11.28 -2.67
N SER A 316 -7.12 11.64 -2.55
CA SER A 316 -6.60 12.45 -1.45
C SER A 316 -6.32 13.87 -1.92
N PHE A 317 -6.57 14.85 -1.06
CA PHE A 317 -6.33 16.26 -1.39
C PHE A 317 -6.24 17.11 -0.11
N PHE A 318 -5.74 18.33 -0.26
CA PHE A 318 -5.77 19.35 0.79
C PHE A 318 -7.00 20.23 0.58
N PRO A 319 -8.05 20.17 1.43
CA PRO A 319 -9.28 20.92 1.21
C PRO A 319 -9.10 22.44 1.35
N TYR A 320 -8.08 22.85 2.10
CA TYR A 320 -7.78 24.27 2.38
C TYR A 320 -6.49 24.74 1.70
N GLY A 321 -5.92 23.93 0.81
CA GLY A 321 -4.61 24.15 0.24
C GLY A 321 -3.49 23.68 1.17
N GLU A 322 -2.32 23.46 0.61
CA GLU A 322 -1.12 23.15 1.39
C GLU A 322 -0.66 24.43 2.09
N ARG A 323 -0.44 24.35 3.41
CA ARG A 323 -0.02 25.53 4.17
C ARG A 323 1.49 25.67 4.10
N ILE A 324 1.94 26.78 3.53
CA ILE A 324 3.34 27.16 3.45
C ILE A 324 4.01 27.22 4.84
N ASP A 325 3.22 27.46 5.89
CA ASP A 325 3.72 27.62 7.26
C ASP A 325 4.08 26.32 7.97
N ASP A 326 3.57 25.21 7.51
CA ASP A 326 3.89 23.90 8.07
C ASP A 326 5.20 23.33 7.50
N GLU A 327 5.76 23.99 6.47
CA GLU A 327 7.05 23.63 5.90
C GLU A 327 8.20 24.25 6.70
N PRO A 328 9.04 23.41 7.34
CA PRO A 328 10.13 23.88 8.18
C PRO A 328 11.25 24.61 7.43
N ASP A 329 11.28 24.51 6.10
CA ASP A 329 12.31 25.11 5.24
C ASP A 329 11.73 25.48 3.87
N PHE A 330 11.54 26.75 3.63
CA PHE A 330 11.05 27.31 2.35
C PHE A 330 11.91 26.94 1.13
N ASP A 331 13.18 26.69 1.34
CA ASP A 331 14.11 26.29 0.27
C ASP A 331 13.87 24.84 -0.22
N LEU A 332 13.08 24.06 0.52
CA LEU A 332 12.70 22.68 0.16
C LEU A 332 11.38 22.57 -0.59
N ILE A 333 10.61 23.66 -0.71
CA ILE A 333 9.37 23.68 -1.45
C ILE A 333 9.70 23.60 -2.95
N THR A 334 9.48 22.47 -3.55
CA THR A 334 9.72 22.24 -4.99
C THR A 334 8.49 22.51 -5.85
N ASP A 335 7.32 22.62 -5.24
CA ASP A 335 6.05 22.86 -5.91
C ASP A 335 5.14 23.76 -5.07
N PHE A 336 4.96 25.00 -5.49
CA PHE A 336 4.11 25.98 -4.81
C PHE A 336 2.61 25.75 -5.01
N ASP A 337 2.23 24.89 -5.96
CA ASP A 337 0.83 24.52 -6.21
C ASP A 337 0.35 23.38 -5.27
N GLY A 338 1.22 22.92 -4.37
CA GLY A 338 0.94 21.87 -3.41
C GLY A 338 0.93 20.47 -4.04
N THR A 339 1.56 19.51 -3.36
CA THR A 339 1.42 18.11 -3.71
C THR A 339 0.21 17.52 -2.98
N ALA A 340 -0.54 16.65 -3.66
CA ALA A 340 -1.62 15.92 -2.97
C ALA A 340 -1.04 15.06 -1.82
N PRO A 341 -1.75 14.96 -0.68
CA PRO A 341 -1.26 14.20 0.46
C PRO A 341 -1.01 12.73 0.09
N ASN A 342 0.06 12.17 0.60
CA ASN A 342 0.46 10.77 0.36
C ASN A 342 0.24 9.87 1.58
N THR A 343 -0.17 10.43 2.71
CA THR A 343 -0.40 9.71 3.97
C THR A 343 -1.84 9.26 4.14
N CYS A 344 -2.76 9.71 3.28
CA CYS A 344 -4.15 9.31 3.29
C CYS A 344 -4.35 7.90 2.74
N ASP A 345 -5.22 7.12 3.38
CA ASP A 345 -5.59 5.79 2.90
C ASP A 345 -7.01 5.41 3.31
N VAL A 346 -7.62 4.48 2.54
CA VAL A 346 -8.86 3.79 2.89
C VAL A 346 -8.64 2.30 2.74
N GLU A 347 -8.83 1.58 3.81
CA GLU A 347 -8.69 0.13 3.84
C GLU A 347 -10.03 -0.55 4.11
N LEU A 348 -10.29 -1.62 3.38
CA LEU A 348 -11.47 -2.45 3.60
C LEU A 348 -11.16 -3.60 4.54
N TYR A 349 -12.09 -3.87 5.46
CA TYR A 349 -12.04 -4.98 6.40
C TYR A 349 -13.29 -5.83 6.34
N ILE A 350 -13.14 -7.11 6.59
CA ILE A 350 -14.23 -8.09 6.63
C ILE A 350 -14.15 -8.94 7.89
N ARG A 351 -15.32 -9.31 8.41
CA ARG A 351 -15.47 -10.38 9.38
C ARG A 351 -16.60 -11.32 8.99
N THR A 352 -16.48 -12.58 9.31
CA THR A 352 -17.43 -13.62 8.91
C THR A 352 -17.90 -14.44 10.09
N THR A 353 -19.09 -15.06 9.95
CA THR A 353 -19.61 -16.04 10.88
C THR A 353 -20.18 -17.24 10.14
N GLN A 354 -20.09 -18.43 10.74
CA GLN A 354 -20.79 -19.63 10.31
C GLN A 354 -22.06 -19.88 11.12
N ASP A 355 -22.23 -19.15 12.23
CA ASP A 355 -23.44 -19.20 13.06
C ASP A 355 -24.61 -18.52 12.35
N ASP A 356 -25.82 -18.78 12.85
CA ASP A 356 -27.02 -18.08 12.40
C ASP A 356 -26.98 -16.58 12.79
N PRO A 357 -26.92 -15.67 11.83
CA PRO A 357 -26.89 -14.24 12.15
C PRO A 357 -28.13 -13.72 12.87
N ALA A 358 -29.25 -14.45 12.79
CA ALA A 358 -30.49 -14.08 13.50
C ALA A 358 -30.44 -14.40 15.01
N GLY A 359 -29.45 -15.19 15.44
CA GLY A 359 -29.21 -15.54 16.86
C GLY A 359 -28.18 -14.64 17.51
N SER A 360 -27.26 -15.25 18.23
CA SER A 360 -26.10 -14.56 18.84
C SER A 360 -24.81 -15.07 18.16
N PRO A 361 -24.52 -14.61 16.92
CA PRO A 361 -23.43 -15.16 16.15
C PRO A 361 -22.06 -14.75 16.69
N THR A 362 -21.11 -15.68 16.64
CA THR A 362 -19.70 -15.40 16.90
C THR A 362 -19.02 -15.07 15.59
N PHE A 363 -18.52 -13.83 15.45
CA PHE A 363 -17.76 -13.41 14.30
C PHE A 363 -16.27 -13.66 14.48
N THR A 364 -15.58 -13.91 13.38
CA THR A 364 -14.11 -13.80 13.34
C THR A 364 -13.67 -12.38 13.69
N SER A 365 -12.40 -12.21 14.07
CA SER A 365 -11.81 -10.87 14.14
C SER A 365 -11.89 -10.17 12.78
N TRP A 366 -11.95 -8.83 12.79
CA TRP A 366 -11.78 -8.04 11.59
C TRP A 366 -10.43 -8.33 10.96
N ARG A 367 -10.41 -8.57 9.68
CA ARG A 367 -9.21 -8.77 8.87
C ARG A 367 -9.32 -7.95 7.61
N ARG A 368 -8.19 -7.59 7.03
CA ARG A 368 -8.15 -6.88 5.75
C ARG A 368 -8.96 -7.64 4.71
N PHE A 369 -9.77 -6.93 3.95
CA PHE A 369 -10.60 -7.52 2.91
C PHE A 369 -9.73 -7.89 1.73
N ASN A 370 -9.63 -9.18 1.46
CA ASN A 370 -9.00 -9.72 0.27
C ASN A 370 -10.08 -10.35 -0.59
N ASN A 371 -10.02 -10.14 -1.90
CA ASN A 371 -10.92 -10.76 -2.87
C ASN A 371 -10.66 -12.27 -2.91
N ALA A 372 -11.29 -13.00 -2.01
CA ALA A 372 -11.07 -14.42 -1.81
C ALA A 372 -12.37 -15.17 -1.67
N GLN A 373 -12.28 -16.51 -1.69
CA GLN A 373 -13.40 -17.38 -1.33
C GLN A 373 -13.51 -17.47 0.19
N PHE A 374 -14.70 -17.25 0.71
CA PHE A 374 -15.04 -17.38 2.12
C PHE A 374 -16.12 -18.44 2.28
N LYS A 375 -16.05 -19.21 3.38
CA LYS A 375 -17.18 -20.02 3.86
C LYS A 375 -17.86 -19.26 4.98
N ALA A 376 -19.10 -18.84 4.77
CA ALA A 376 -19.84 -18.04 5.75
C ALA A 376 -21.35 -18.27 5.64
N ARG A 377 -22.06 -18.10 6.76
CA ARG A 377 -23.50 -17.91 6.84
C ARG A 377 -23.86 -16.43 6.99
N GLY A 378 -22.91 -15.62 7.45
CA GLY A 378 -23.03 -14.18 7.49
C GLY A 378 -21.70 -13.48 7.45
N TYR A 379 -21.69 -12.23 6.96
CA TYR A 379 -20.49 -11.41 6.94
C TYR A 379 -20.83 -9.92 7.09
N GLN A 380 -19.85 -9.16 7.52
CA GLN A 380 -19.92 -7.69 7.61
C GLN A 380 -18.65 -7.12 6.99
N VAL A 381 -18.79 -5.94 6.38
CA VAL A 381 -17.70 -5.20 5.74
C VAL A 381 -17.66 -3.79 6.31
N LYS A 382 -16.47 -3.26 6.53
CA LYS A 382 -16.23 -1.85 6.88
C LYS A 382 -15.09 -1.27 6.06
N ALA A 383 -15.12 0.05 5.88
CA ALA A 383 -14.00 0.84 5.39
C ALA A 383 -13.43 1.66 6.55
N GLU A 384 -12.12 1.65 6.70
CA GLU A 384 -11.38 2.50 7.64
C GLU A 384 -10.60 3.55 6.87
N PHE A 385 -10.84 4.80 7.22
CA PHE A 385 -10.20 5.99 6.66
C PHE A 385 -9.09 6.41 7.60
N SER A 386 -7.97 6.82 7.06
CA SER A 386 -6.85 7.35 7.83
C SER A 386 -6.12 8.43 7.04
N THR A 387 -5.66 9.47 7.75
CA THR A 387 -4.80 10.53 7.23
C THR A 387 -3.65 10.79 8.20
N GLY A 388 -2.56 11.35 7.70
CA GLY A 388 -1.40 11.69 8.51
C GLY A 388 -1.58 12.99 9.32
N SER A 389 -2.52 13.83 8.89
CA SER A 389 -2.72 15.15 9.47
C SER A 389 -4.20 15.55 9.44
N SER A 390 -4.63 16.43 10.33
CA SER A 390 -5.98 17.00 10.36
C SER A 390 -6.26 18.00 9.22
N GLN A 391 -5.28 18.26 8.39
CA GLN A 391 -5.39 19.12 7.20
C GLN A 391 -5.57 18.34 5.91
N GLU A 392 -5.35 17.04 5.94
CA GLU A 392 -5.47 16.14 4.80
C GLU A 392 -6.88 15.56 4.72
N GLN A 393 -7.42 15.50 3.52
CA GLN A 393 -8.73 14.91 3.24
C GLN A 393 -8.60 13.71 2.32
N ILE A 394 -9.47 12.74 2.52
CA ILE A 394 -9.69 11.65 1.59
C ILE A 394 -11.17 11.50 1.30
N ALA A 395 -11.51 11.51 0.02
CA ALA A 395 -12.87 11.36 -0.49
C ALA A 395 -13.02 10.03 -1.22
N VAL A 396 -14.12 9.35 -0.99
CA VAL A 396 -14.49 8.09 -1.65
C VAL A 396 -15.76 8.31 -2.46
N ASP A 397 -15.72 8.07 -3.77
CA ASP A 397 -16.83 8.20 -4.68
C ASP A 397 -17.36 6.85 -5.22
N GLN A 398 -16.61 5.75 -5.05
CA GLN A 398 -17.11 4.40 -5.30
C GLN A 398 -16.76 3.48 -4.13
N LEU A 399 -17.78 2.85 -3.59
CA LEU A 399 -17.65 1.93 -2.48
C LEU A 399 -18.67 0.79 -2.61
N ARG A 400 -18.20 -0.37 -3.08
CA ARG A 400 -19.05 -1.50 -3.45
C ARG A 400 -18.47 -2.82 -2.98
N VAL A 401 -19.35 -3.74 -2.62
CA VAL A 401 -19.02 -5.15 -2.39
C VAL A 401 -19.97 -5.99 -3.22
N GLN A 402 -19.45 -6.89 -4.01
CA GLN A 402 -20.19 -7.83 -4.82
C GLN A 402 -19.93 -9.25 -4.34
N ALA A 403 -21.01 -10.00 -4.09
CA ALA A 403 -20.93 -11.40 -3.77
C ALA A 403 -21.26 -12.25 -4.99
N ALA A 404 -20.43 -13.24 -5.25
CA ALA A 404 -20.64 -14.21 -6.32
C ALA A 404 -20.44 -15.63 -5.79
N MET A 405 -21.17 -16.57 -6.38
CA MET A 405 -21.03 -17.99 -6.07
C MET A 405 -20.45 -18.74 -7.25
N PRO A 406 -19.40 -19.55 -7.07
CA PRO A 406 -18.83 -20.33 -8.14
C PRO A 406 -19.80 -21.42 -8.58
N ARG A 407 -19.88 -21.65 -9.90
CA ARG A 407 -20.64 -22.76 -10.47
C ARG A 407 -19.99 -24.07 -10.12
N ARG A 408 -20.80 -25.01 -9.67
CA ARG A 408 -20.35 -26.36 -9.30
C ARG A 408 -21.26 -27.43 -9.85
N SER A 409 -20.69 -28.62 -10.08
CA SER A 409 -21.43 -29.81 -10.50
C SER A 409 -21.19 -30.95 -9.55
N VAL A 410 -22.23 -31.64 -9.19
CA VAL A 410 -22.23 -32.91 -8.43
C VAL A 410 -22.76 -34.00 -9.31
N THR A 411 -22.13 -35.14 -9.33
CA THR A 411 -22.53 -36.28 -10.15
C THR A 411 -22.76 -37.50 -9.30
N GLY A 412 -23.60 -38.39 -9.76
CA GLY A 412 -23.84 -39.68 -9.11
C GLY A 412 -24.60 -40.65 -10.00
N SER A 413 -24.93 -41.80 -9.44
CA SER A 413 -25.70 -42.82 -10.09
C SER A 413 -26.82 -43.31 -9.16
N VAL A 414 -27.97 -43.65 -9.72
CA VAL A 414 -29.11 -44.20 -8.97
C VAL A 414 -29.84 -45.26 -9.80
N THR A 415 -30.35 -46.26 -9.15
CA THR A 415 -31.25 -47.23 -9.78
C THR A 415 -32.69 -46.89 -9.39
N THR A 416 -33.55 -46.61 -10.39
CA THR A 416 -34.96 -46.29 -10.19
C THR A 416 -35.78 -47.54 -9.76
N SER A 417 -36.99 -47.29 -9.27
CA SER A 417 -37.90 -48.35 -8.78
C SER A 417 -39.09 -48.53 -9.74
N THR A 418 -39.68 -49.73 -9.73
CA THR A 418 -40.91 -50.03 -10.44
C THR A 418 -42.18 -49.58 -9.69
N SER A 419 -42.04 -49.21 -8.40
CA SER A 419 -43.20 -48.91 -7.54
C SER A 419 -43.34 -47.47 -7.09
N ALA A 420 -42.25 -46.75 -6.97
CA ALA A 420 -42.21 -45.36 -6.45
C ALA A 420 -41.09 -44.55 -7.07
N ASP A 421 -41.19 -43.21 -6.93
CA ASP A 421 -40.06 -42.31 -7.23
C ASP A 421 -38.92 -42.59 -6.29
N VAL A 422 -37.70 -42.46 -6.78
CA VAL A 422 -36.49 -42.67 -5.98
C VAL A 422 -35.88 -41.35 -5.66
N SER A 423 -35.74 -41.04 -4.39
CA SER A 423 -35.12 -39.81 -3.91
C SER A 423 -33.61 -39.87 -4.02
N VAL A 424 -33.03 -38.89 -4.63
CA VAL A 424 -31.58 -38.69 -4.79
C VAL A 424 -31.17 -37.50 -3.97
N THR A 425 -30.18 -37.64 -3.09
CA THR A 425 -29.53 -36.53 -2.40
C THR A 425 -28.21 -36.23 -3.06
N TYR A 426 -27.79 -34.96 -3.07
CA TYR A 426 -26.50 -34.55 -3.62
C TYR A 426 -25.32 -34.95 -2.74
N GLY A 427 -25.56 -35.58 -1.59
CA GLY A 427 -24.57 -36.00 -0.60
C GLY A 427 -24.40 -35.01 0.54
N THR A 428 -23.80 -35.47 1.64
CA THR A 428 -23.57 -34.65 2.84
C THR A 428 -22.65 -33.50 2.52
N GLY A 429 -23.06 -32.26 2.86
CA GLY A 429 -22.30 -31.05 2.59
C GLY A 429 -22.45 -30.50 1.17
N ASN A 430 -23.26 -31.11 0.31
CA ASN A 430 -23.54 -30.66 -1.06
C ASN A 430 -24.93 -30.01 -1.14
N LYS A 431 -25.09 -28.85 -0.53
CA LYS A 431 -26.29 -28.00 -0.64
C LYS A 431 -26.02 -26.86 -1.60
N PHE A 432 -26.86 -26.74 -2.63
CA PHE A 432 -26.82 -25.58 -3.53
C PHE A 432 -27.54 -24.38 -2.91
N TYR A 433 -27.15 -23.17 -3.31
CA TYR A 433 -27.82 -21.94 -2.87
C TYR A 433 -29.25 -21.84 -3.41
N VAL A 434 -29.44 -22.23 -4.68
CA VAL A 434 -30.73 -22.36 -5.35
C VAL A 434 -30.84 -23.77 -5.92
N THR A 435 -32.07 -24.18 -6.27
CA THR A 435 -32.30 -25.49 -6.92
C THR A 435 -31.43 -25.60 -8.19
N PRO A 436 -30.55 -26.62 -8.29
CA PRO A 436 -29.66 -26.79 -9.44
C PRO A 436 -30.42 -27.33 -10.65
N SER A 437 -29.84 -27.18 -11.84
CA SER A 437 -30.27 -27.93 -13.03
C SER A 437 -29.79 -29.35 -12.92
N VAL A 438 -30.72 -30.33 -13.11
CA VAL A 438 -30.42 -31.76 -13.07
C VAL A 438 -30.51 -32.36 -14.47
N GLY A 439 -29.43 -32.98 -14.90
CA GLY A 439 -29.38 -33.79 -16.12
C GLY A 439 -29.32 -35.25 -15.81
N ILE A 440 -30.05 -36.09 -16.57
CA ILE A 440 -30.04 -37.55 -16.45
C ILE A 440 -29.49 -38.14 -17.74
N VAL A 441 -28.62 -39.15 -17.57
CA VAL A 441 -28.08 -39.93 -18.66
C VAL A 441 -28.36 -41.41 -18.39
N PHE A 442 -29.01 -42.07 -19.32
CA PHE A 442 -29.22 -43.53 -19.25
C PHE A 442 -27.91 -44.26 -19.48
N THR A 443 -27.60 -45.25 -18.63
CA THR A 443 -26.47 -46.15 -18.83
C THR A 443 -26.76 -47.18 -19.91
N THR A 444 -28.04 -47.59 -20.01
CA THR A 444 -28.58 -48.46 -21.07
C THR A 444 -29.94 -47.92 -21.46
N ASN A 445 -30.28 -47.84 -22.71
CA ASN A 445 -31.55 -47.27 -23.16
C ASN A 445 -32.27 -48.21 -24.13
N ALA A 446 -33.58 -48.36 -23.97
CA ALA A 446 -34.48 -48.99 -24.95
C ALA A 446 -35.29 -47.89 -25.67
N THR A 447 -35.74 -48.17 -26.87
CA THR A 447 -36.52 -47.21 -27.63
C THR A 447 -37.80 -46.82 -26.89
N GLY A 448 -37.99 -45.53 -26.63
CA GLY A 448 -39.18 -44.97 -25.96
C GLY A 448 -39.06 -44.88 -24.43
N ASP A 449 -37.92 -45.25 -23.85
CA ASP A 449 -37.65 -45.00 -22.42
C ASP A 449 -37.49 -43.50 -22.18
N TYR A 450 -38.10 -42.99 -21.11
CA TYR A 450 -37.98 -41.62 -20.69
C TYR A 450 -37.92 -41.53 -19.15
N TYR A 451 -37.41 -40.40 -18.64
CA TYR A 451 -37.34 -40.12 -17.21
C TYR A 451 -38.23 -38.94 -16.84
N VAL A 452 -38.65 -38.91 -15.57
CA VAL A 452 -39.34 -37.79 -14.95
C VAL A 452 -38.55 -37.40 -13.70
N ILE A 453 -38.22 -36.12 -13.58
CA ILE A 453 -37.65 -35.51 -12.38
C ILE A 453 -38.79 -34.77 -11.67
N SER A 454 -38.92 -34.99 -10.37
CA SER A 454 -39.87 -34.31 -9.50
C SER A 454 -39.21 -33.87 -8.21
N ASN A 455 -39.87 -33.04 -7.41
CA ASN A 455 -39.44 -32.60 -6.10
C ASN A 455 -37.98 -32.06 -6.05
N SER A 456 -37.55 -31.37 -7.12
CA SER A 456 -36.22 -30.81 -7.16
C SER A 456 -36.06 -29.69 -6.12
N THR A 457 -35.03 -29.81 -5.30
CA THR A 457 -34.69 -28.88 -4.22
C THR A 457 -33.17 -28.56 -4.26
N ALA A 458 -32.74 -27.68 -3.37
CA ALA A 458 -31.32 -27.39 -3.20
C ALA A 458 -30.48 -28.56 -2.68
N THR A 459 -31.08 -29.63 -2.17
CA THR A 459 -30.41 -30.77 -1.53
C THR A 459 -30.62 -32.10 -2.25
N GLY A 460 -31.53 -32.19 -3.21
CA GLY A 460 -31.84 -33.41 -3.91
C GLY A 460 -33.03 -33.30 -4.86
N PHE A 461 -33.41 -34.38 -5.47
CA PHE A 461 -34.54 -34.53 -6.38
C PHE A 461 -35.09 -35.97 -6.35
N ASP A 462 -36.29 -36.13 -6.85
CA ASP A 462 -36.84 -37.48 -7.08
C ASP A 462 -36.77 -37.81 -8.57
N VAL A 463 -36.55 -39.08 -8.90
CA VAL A 463 -36.49 -39.57 -10.28
C VAL A 463 -37.23 -40.87 -10.48
N SER A 464 -37.94 -40.96 -11.59
CA SER A 464 -38.53 -42.20 -12.10
C SER A 464 -38.20 -42.39 -13.57
N VAL A 465 -38.16 -43.63 -14.01
CA VAL A 465 -38.00 -44.00 -15.41
C VAL A 465 -39.21 -44.83 -15.87
N TYR A 466 -39.67 -44.51 -17.05
CA TYR A 466 -40.81 -45.21 -17.72
C TYR A 466 -40.35 -45.78 -19.06
N ASN A 467 -40.97 -46.86 -19.44
CA ASN A 467 -40.82 -47.42 -20.77
C ASN A 467 -41.80 -46.80 -21.77
N SER A 468 -41.73 -47.26 -23.02
CA SER A 468 -42.63 -46.82 -24.13
C SER A 468 -44.14 -47.07 -23.90
N SER A 469 -44.52 -47.82 -22.89
CA SER A 469 -45.88 -48.12 -22.50
C SER A 469 -46.30 -47.39 -21.21
N ASP A 470 -45.59 -46.33 -20.83
CA ASP A 470 -45.79 -45.54 -19.60
C ASP A 470 -45.74 -46.36 -18.29
N THR A 471 -45.08 -47.50 -18.34
CA THR A 471 -44.89 -48.34 -17.15
C THR A 471 -43.55 -48.01 -16.48
N ARG A 472 -43.58 -47.84 -15.14
CA ARG A 472 -42.35 -47.64 -14.37
C ARG A 472 -41.45 -48.82 -14.49
N ILE A 473 -40.18 -48.53 -14.68
CA ILE A 473 -39.11 -49.58 -14.77
C ILE A 473 -37.94 -49.25 -13.84
N ALA A 474 -37.35 -50.32 -13.30
CA ALA A 474 -36.09 -50.18 -12.58
C ALA A 474 -34.95 -50.07 -13.59
N LYS A 475 -34.21 -48.95 -13.55
CA LYS A 475 -33.12 -48.68 -14.46
C LYS A 475 -32.04 -47.86 -13.78
N THR A 476 -30.79 -48.21 -14.01
CA THR A 476 -29.66 -47.39 -13.51
C THR A 476 -29.45 -46.20 -14.44
N VAL A 477 -29.43 -45.02 -13.86
CA VAL A 477 -29.18 -43.77 -14.54
C VAL A 477 -28.03 -43.02 -13.86
N ASN A 478 -27.22 -42.32 -14.64
CA ASN A 478 -26.27 -41.33 -14.13
C ASN A 478 -26.94 -39.97 -14.13
N TRP A 479 -26.62 -39.18 -13.11
CA TRP A 479 -27.16 -37.84 -12.98
C TRP A 479 -26.06 -36.84 -12.74
N THR A 480 -26.30 -35.60 -13.16
CA THR A 480 -25.43 -34.43 -12.90
C THR A 480 -26.33 -33.29 -12.44
N ALA A 481 -26.08 -32.78 -11.27
CA ALA A 481 -26.68 -31.55 -10.76
C ALA A 481 -25.67 -30.41 -10.86
N THR A 482 -26.05 -29.34 -11.56
CA THR A 482 -25.19 -28.15 -11.78
C THR A 482 -25.89 -26.92 -11.25
N GLY A 483 -25.25 -26.22 -10.35
CA GLY A 483 -25.77 -25.02 -9.67
C GLY A 483 -24.66 -24.22 -9.01
N TYR A 484 -25.04 -23.33 -8.11
CA TYR A 484 -24.16 -22.38 -7.48
C TYR A 484 -24.11 -22.55 -5.96
N GLY A 485 -22.97 -22.19 -5.35
CA GLY A 485 -22.74 -22.17 -3.91
C GLY A 485 -22.92 -23.56 -3.30
N ILE A 486 -21.85 -24.29 -3.04
CA ILE A 486 -21.90 -25.49 -2.23
C ILE A 486 -21.30 -25.18 -0.87
N GLY A 487 -22.04 -25.54 0.17
CA GLY A 487 -21.66 -25.35 1.58
C GLY A 487 -20.48 -26.21 2.02
#